data_b2f08d5bec857ec128732484a940a23a
#
_entry.id   b2f08d5bec857ec128732484a940a23a
#
_cell.length_a   1.000
_cell.length_b   1.000
_cell.length_c   1.000
_cell.angle_alpha   90.00
_cell.angle_beta   90.00
_cell.angle_gamma   90.00
#
_symmetry.space_group_name_H-M   'P 1'
#
loop_
_entity.id
_entity.type
_entity.pdbx_description
1 polymer ?
#
loop_
_entity_poly.entity_id
_entity_poly.type
_entity_poly.pdbx_seq_one_letter_code
_entity_poly.pdbx_strand_id
1 'polypeptide(L)'
;MLIITGHAVDLYEPDVIVSARGSFFNLPVIRIIHNEDLYKFVESLRIKYPGFKIIGTTAHHEKPIYHEDLKTPVMLMMGNETMGLNKAFKEYCDVLCTIPMAEDSYASSFNVSCAASIMMYEIVRQRMN
;
A
#
# COMPACT_ATOMS: atom_id res chain seq x y z
N MET A 1 9.79 3.09 -3.92
CA MET A 1 9.28 4.48 -3.94
C MET A 1 8.03 4.55 -3.09
N LEU A 2 7.84 5.64 -2.36
CA LEU A 2 6.63 5.94 -1.59
C LEU A 2 5.85 7.05 -2.29
N ILE A 3 4.53 6.90 -2.39
CA ILE A 3 3.62 7.93 -2.90
C ILE A 3 2.70 8.34 -1.75
N ILE A 4 2.66 9.63 -1.46
CA ILE A 4 1.79 10.21 -0.44
C ILE A 4 0.67 10.96 -1.15
N THR A 5 -0.58 10.62 -0.83
CA THR A 5 -1.76 11.24 -1.44
C THR A 5 -2.56 12.04 -0.41
N GLY A 6 -3.33 13.02 -0.88
CA GLY A 6 -4.24 13.79 -0.05
C GLY A 6 -3.56 14.62 1.05
N HIS A 7 -4.27 14.83 2.14
CA HIS A 7 -3.85 15.66 3.28
C HIS A 7 -3.16 14.80 4.36
N ALA A 8 -2.11 14.11 3.99
CA ALA A 8 -1.29 13.38 4.94
C ALA A 8 -0.36 14.32 5.72
N VAL A 9 0.19 13.81 6.84
CA VAL A 9 1.20 14.50 7.65
C VAL A 9 2.36 14.97 6.78
N ASP A 10 2.97 16.10 7.16
CA ASP A 10 4.15 16.59 6.47
C ASP A 10 5.30 15.57 6.62
N LEU A 11 5.94 15.28 5.50
CA LEU A 11 7.07 14.35 5.46
C LEU A 11 8.24 14.81 6.34
N TYR A 12 8.41 16.11 6.51
CA TYR A 12 9.49 16.72 7.28
C TYR A 12 9.16 16.97 8.75
N GLU A 13 8.01 16.52 9.22
CA GLU A 13 7.70 16.53 10.64
C GLU A 13 8.77 15.74 11.43
N PRO A 14 9.26 16.25 12.58
CA PRO A 14 10.29 15.59 13.36
C PRO A 14 10.00 14.13 13.70
N ASP A 15 8.75 13.83 14.04
CA ASP A 15 8.31 12.47 14.37
C ASP A 15 8.39 11.51 13.16
N VAL A 16 8.11 12.00 11.95
CA VAL A 16 8.26 11.23 10.71
C VAL A 16 9.73 10.91 10.47
N ILE A 17 10.62 11.90 10.59
CA ILE A 17 12.06 11.74 10.39
C ILE A 17 12.64 10.75 11.39
N VAL A 18 12.31 10.90 12.67
CA VAL A 18 12.76 10.01 13.75
C VAL A 18 12.25 8.58 13.52
N SER A 19 10.99 8.41 13.18
CA SER A 19 10.38 7.10 12.93
C SER A 19 11.00 6.38 11.72
N ALA A 20 11.46 7.12 10.72
CA ALA A 20 12.11 6.57 9.54
C ALA A 20 13.49 5.96 9.80
N ARG A 21 14.09 6.20 10.98
CA ARG A 21 15.35 5.56 11.42
C ARG A 21 16.50 5.63 10.39
N GLY A 22 16.66 6.77 9.72
CA GLY A 22 17.67 6.97 8.68
C GLY A 22 17.28 6.50 7.28
N SER A 23 16.19 5.76 7.12
CA SER A 23 15.67 5.36 5.78
C SER A 23 15.09 6.54 5.01
N PHE A 24 14.83 7.65 5.67
CA PHE A 24 14.22 8.85 5.10
C PHE A 24 14.88 9.32 3.79
N PHE A 25 16.22 9.28 3.74
CA PHE A 25 16.98 9.74 2.58
C PHE A 25 17.25 8.64 1.53
N ASN A 26 16.88 7.39 1.83
CA ASN A 26 17.17 6.25 0.97
C ASN A 26 15.97 5.85 0.09
N LEU A 27 14.78 6.35 0.39
CA LEU A 27 13.56 6.01 -0.33
C LEU A 27 13.05 7.23 -1.11
N PRO A 28 12.97 7.17 -2.44
CA PRO A 28 12.30 8.22 -3.22
C PRO A 28 10.85 8.38 -2.78
N VAL A 29 10.46 9.60 -2.44
CA VAL A 29 9.10 9.95 -2.03
C VAL A 29 8.55 11.01 -2.94
N ILE A 30 7.32 10.85 -3.40
CA ILE A 30 6.58 11.87 -4.13
C ILE A 30 5.24 12.13 -3.45
N ARG A 31 4.80 13.38 -3.48
CA ARG A 31 3.48 13.77 -3.01
C ARG A 31 2.60 14.08 -4.22
N ILE A 32 1.46 13.42 -4.31
CA ILE A 32 0.46 13.64 -5.35
C ILE A 32 -0.84 14.08 -4.67
N ILE A 33 -1.24 15.33 -4.88
CA ILE A 33 -2.40 15.92 -4.22
C ILE A 33 -3.69 15.57 -4.94
N HIS A 34 -3.67 15.60 -6.28
CA HIS A 34 -4.86 15.38 -7.10
C HIS A 34 -4.92 13.94 -7.61
N ASN A 35 -6.06 13.30 -7.45
CA ASN A 35 -6.26 11.91 -7.89
C ASN A 35 -6.03 11.73 -9.39
N GLU A 36 -6.37 12.73 -10.20
CA GLU A 36 -6.14 12.69 -11.65
C GLU A 36 -4.65 12.52 -12.00
N ASP A 37 -3.76 13.19 -11.26
CA ASP A 37 -2.32 13.07 -11.46
C ASP A 37 -1.82 11.69 -11.01
N LEU A 38 -2.40 11.13 -9.94
CA LEU A 38 -2.12 9.76 -9.53
C LEU A 38 -2.51 8.76 -10.62
N TYR A 39 -3.69 8.90 -11.20
CA TYR A 39 -4.17 8.01 -12.26
C TYR A 39 -3.28 8.09 -13.51
N LYS A 40 -2.91 9.31 -13.95
CA LYS A 40 -1.96 9.49 -15.06
C LYS A 40 -0.61 8.83 -14.78
N PHE A 41 -0.10 9.00 -13.55
CA PHE A 41 1.14 8.37 -13.13
C PHE A 41 1.04 6.84 -13.16
N VAL A 42 -0.03 6.27 -12.63
CA VAL A 42 -0.27 4.82 -12.65
C VAL A 42 -0.36 4.30 -14.08
N GLU A 43 -1.07 4.97 -14.98
CA GLU A 43 -1.14 4.56 -16.39
C GLU A 43 0.25 4.55 -17.04
N SER A 44 1.12 5.50 -16.71
CA SER A 44 2.50 5.48 -17.18
C SER A 44 3.28 4.26 -16.67
N LEU A 45 3.01 3.80 -15.44
CA LEU A 45 3.61 2.59 -14.88
C LEU A 45 3.08 1.32 -15.57
N ARG A 46 1.79 1.27 -15.89
CA ARG A 46 1.20 0.14 -16.63
C ARG A 46 1.82 -0.03 -18.01
N ILE A 47 2.09 1.08 -18.70
CA ILE A 47 2.77 1.07 -20.01
C ILE A 47 4.22 0.61 -19.86
N LYS A 48 4.92 1.12 -18.84
CA LYS A 48 6.35 0.86 -18.65
C LYS A 48 6.65 -0.54 -18.11
N TYR A 49 5.78 -1.09 -17.28
CA TYR A 49 6.00 -2.36 -16.58
C TYR A 49 4.89 -3.36 -16.89
N PRO A 50 5.09 -4.25 -17.88
CA PRO A 50 4.10 -5.30 -18.16
C PRO A 50 3.79 -6.14 -16.93
N GLY A 51 2.50 -6.40 -16.70
CA GLY A 51 2.03 -7.12 -15.51
C GLY A 51 1.97 -6.27 -14.23
N PHE A 52 2.22 -4.96 -14.31
CA PHE A 52 2.01 -4.06 -13.17
C PHE A 52 0.56 -4.10 -12.69
N LYS A 53 0.38 -4.22 -11.38
CA LYS A 53 -0.94 -4.21 -10.76
C LYS A 53 -0.97 -3.41 -9.47
N ILE A 54 -2.17 -2.90 -9.15
CA ILE A 54 -2.47 -2.20 -7.91
C ILE A 54 -3.19 -3.15 -6.97
N ILE A 55 -2.65 -3.32 -5.78
CA ILE A 55 -3.23 -4.12 -4.71
C ILE A 55 -3.70 -3.16 -3.63
N GLY A 56 -5.01 -3.09 -3.45
CA GLY A 56 -5.61 -2.35 -2.36
C GLY A 56 -5.74 -3.21 -1.11
N THR A 57 -5.62 -2.58 0.05
CA THR A 57 -5.73 -3.26 1.34
C THR A 57 -7.11 -3.09 1.93
N THR A 58 -7.63 -4.15 2.51
CA THR A 58 -8.92 -4.16 3.20
C THR A 58 -8.85 -5.00 4.46
N ALA A 59 -9.66 -4.64 5.46
CA ALA A 59 -9.81 -5.42 6.69
C ALA A 59 -10.89 -6.51 6.58
N HIS A 60 -11.66 -6.54 5.50
CA HIS A 60 -12.78 -7.45 5.31
C HIS A 60 -12.39 -8.67 4.48
N HIS A 61 -13.28 -9.67 4.43
CA HIS A 61 -13.13 -11.01 3.86
C HIS A 61 -12.80 -11.05 2.35
N GLU A 62 -11.76 -10.35 1.98
CA GLU A 62 -11.22 -10.37 0.63
C GLU A 62 -10.13 -11.46 0.49
N LYS A 63 -9.57 -11.56 -0.69
CA LYS A 63 -8.51 -12.53 -0.98
C LYS A 63 -7.31 -12.35 -0.05
N PRO A 64 -6.86 -13.39 0.68
CA PRO A 64 -5.62 -13.30 1.45
C PRO A 64 -4.42 -12.92 0.58
N ILE A 65 -3.57 -12.02 1.06
CA ILE A 65 -2.43 -11.50 0.30
C ILE A 65 -1.49 -12.61 -0.20
N TYR A 66 -1.32 -13.68 0.57
CA TYR A 66 -0.46 -14.81 0.19
C TYR A 66 -1.02 -15.70 -0.93
N HIS A 67 -2.29 -15.51 -1.32
CA HIS A 67 -2.89 -16.17 -2.48
C HIS A 67 -2.78 -15.33 -3.77
N GLU A 68 -2.29 -14.10 -3.67
CA GLU A 68 -2.05 -13.25 -4.84
C GLU A 68 -0.64 -13.46 -5.40
N ASP A 69 -0.50 -13.44 -6.73
CA ASP A 69 0.83 -13.42 -7.37
C ASP A 69 1.45 -12.02 -7.24
N LEU A 70 2.51 -11.93 -6.44
CA LEU A 70 3.23 -10.70 -6.13
C LEU A 70 4.61 -10.63 -6.81
N LYS A 71 4.90 -11.52 -7.74
CA LYS A 71 6.19 -11.56 -8.45
C LYS A 71 6.33 -10.46 -9.49
N THR A 72 5.22 -10.02 -10.07
CA THR A 72 5.19 -8.86 -10.98
C THR A 72 5.36 -7.53 -10.24
N PRO A 73 5.66 -6.44 -10.95
CA PRO A 73 5.67 -5.11 -10.33
C PRO A 73 4.31 -4.76 -9.72
N VAL A 74 4.31 -4.37 -8.46
CA VAL A 74 3.08 -4.07 -7.72
C VAL A 74 3.14 -2.70 -7.07
N MET A 75 1.99 -2.06 -6.93
CA MET A 75 1.74 -0.91 -6.06
C MET A 75 0.82 -1.37 -4.94
N LEU A 76 1.25 -1.23 -3.69
CA LEU A 76 0.37 -1.39 -2.55
C LEU A 76 -0.35 -0.06 -2.29
N MET A 77 -1.66 -0.08 -2.24
CA MET A 77 -2.48 1.06 -1.89
C MET A 77 -3.06 0.83 -0.49
N MET A 78 -2.58 1.65 0.45
CA MET A 78 -2.95 1.56 1.86
C MET A 78 -3.97 2.64 2.20
N GLY A 79 -5.02 2.28 2.91
CA GLY A 79 -6.00 3.22 3.43
C GLY A 79 -5.58 3.82 4.77
N ASN A 80 -6.33 4.81 5.23
CA ASN A 80 -6.13 5.34 6.57
C ASN A 80 -6.68 4.36 7.65
N GLU A 81 -6.29 4.59 8.89
CA GLU A 81 -6.60 3.70 10.03
C GLU A 81 -8.09 3.63 10.35
N THR A 82 -8.83 4.69 10.10
CA THR A 82 -10.24 4.82 10.49
C THR A 82 -11.20 4.32 9.42
N MET A 83 -11.00 4.77 8.17
CA MET A 83 -11.93 4.54 7.07
C MET A 83 -11.40 3.52 6.04
N GLY A 84 -10.12 3.15 6.14
CA GLY A 84 -9.47 2.33 5.13
C GLY A 84 -9.35 3.06 3.79
N LEU A 85 -9.33 2.32 2.69
CA LEU A 85 -9.39 2.88 1.34
C LEU A 85 -10.81 3.40 1.06
N ASN A 86 -10.89 4.61 0.49
CA ASN A 86 -12.16 5.12 -0.01
C ASN A 86 -12.68 4.30 -1.20
N LYS A 87 -13.97 4.47 -1.52
CA LYS A 87 -14.64 3.70 -2.58
C LYS A 87 -13.94 3.84 -3.94
N ALA A 88 -13.57 5.06 -4.32
CA ALA A 88 -12.94 5.32 -5.61
C ALA A 88 -11.59 4.59 -5.74
N PHE A 89 -10.78 4.58 -4.68
CA PHE A 89 -9.51 3.85 -4.68
C PHE A 89 -9.70 2.33 -4.65
N LYS A 90 -10.72 1.83 -3.95
CA LYS A 90 -11.06 0.39 -4.00
C LYS A 90 -11.43 -0.05 -5.41
N GLU A 91 -12.26 0.73 -6.10
CA GLU A 91 -12.67 0.46 -7.48
C GLU A 91 -11.51 0.60 -8.48
N TYR A 92 -10.51 1.41 -8.17
CA TYR A 92 -9.32 1.60 -9.01
C TYR A 92 -8.27 0.49 -8.84
N CYS A 93 -8.31 -0.24 -7.72
CA CYS A 93 -7.42 -1.37 -7.50
C CYS A 93 -7.74 -2.55 -8.43
N ASP A 94 -6.71 -3.22 -8.92
CA ASP A 94 -6.88 -4.44 -9.71
C ASP A 94 -7.33 -5.61 -8.83
N VAL A 95 -6.84 -5.63 -7.59
CA VAL A 95 -7.17 -6.66 -6.59
C VAL A 95 -7.26 -6.01 -5.21
N LEU A 96 -8.23 -6.46 -4.42
CA LEU A 96 -8.30 -6.17 -2.99
C LEU A 96 -7.81 -7.38 -2.19
N CYS A 97 -6.86 -7.15 -1.30
CA CYS A 97 -6.29 -8.19 -0.46
C CYS A 97 -6.42 -7.85 1.01
N THR A 98 -6.49 -8.90 1.82
CA THR A 98 -6.48 -8.80 3.28
C THR A 98 -5.31 -9.56 3.89
N ILE A 99 -4.92 -9.17 5.10
CA ILE A 99 -4.08 -9.98 5.99
C ILE A 99 -5.04 -10.71 6.91
N PRO A 100 -5.18 -12.05 6.80
CA PRO A 100 -6.07 -12.79 7.67
C PRO A 100 -5.68 -12.62 9.14
N MET A 101 -6.68 -12.46 9.98
CA MET A 101 -6.55 -12.42 11.43
C MET A 101 -7.13 -13.70 12.03
N ALA A 102 -6.75 -14.02 13.26
CA ALA A 102 -7.34 -15.14 13.98
C ALA A 102 -8.86 -14.92 14.15
N GLU A 103 -9.63 -15.99 14.06
CA GLU A 103 -11.11 -15.94 14.13
C GLU A 103 -11.63 -15.37 15.46
N ASP A 104 -10.86 -15.55 16.52
CA ASP A 104 -11.15 -15.09 17.88
C ASP A 104 -10.52 -13.71 18.19
N SER A 105 -9.97 -13.03 17.19
CA SER A 105 -9.35 -11.72 17.37
C SER A 105 -10.39 -10.66 17.71
N TYR A 106 -10.16 -9.92 18.80
CA TYR A 106 -10.96 -8.71 19.12
C TYR A 106 -10.63 -7.51 18.25
N ALA A 107 -9.47 -7.50 17.60
CA ALA A 107 -9.07 -6.45 16.69
C ALA A 107 -9.73 -6.63 15.33
N SER A 108 -10.27 -5.56 14.76
CA SER A 108 -10.89 -5.58 13.43
C SER A 108 -9.90 -5.35 12.29
N SER A 109 -8.72 -4.83 12.59
CA SER A 109 -7.69 -4.51 11.61
C SER A 109 -6.31 -4.35 12.25
N PHE A 110 -5.26 -4.42 11.44
CA PHE A 110 -3.91 -4.03 11.83
C PHE A 110 -3.72 -2.52 11.75
N ASN A 111 -2.82 -2.00 12.58
CA ASN A 111 -2.25 -0.67 12.35
C ASN A 111 -1.68 -0.62 10.92
N VAL A 112 -1.83 0.53 10.24
CA VAL A 112 -1.46 0.67 8.82
C VAL A 112 0.02 0.39 8.53
N SER A 113 0.92 0.79 9.42
CA SER A 113 2.36 0.52 9.26
C SER A 113 2.70 -0.96 9.44
N CYS A 114 2.04 -1.63 10.37
CA CYS A 114 2.17 -3.07 10.55
C CYS A 114 1.64 -3.83 9.33
N ALA A 115 0.46 -3.46 8.85
CA ALA A 115 -0.13 -4.06 7.65
C ALA A 115 0.78 -3.87 6.43
N ALA A 116 1.31 -2.65 6.23
CA ALA A 116 2.25 -2.37 5.15
C ALA A 116 3.50 -3.24 5.24
N SER A 117 4.07 -3.39 6.44
CA SER A 117 5.26 -4.21 6.66
C SER A 117 5.02 -5.67 6.33
N ILE A 118 3.88 -6.24 6.77
CA ILE A 118 3.52 -7.62 6.48
C ILE A 118 3.34 -7.84 4.98
N MET A 119 2.63 -6.94 4.29
CA MET A 119 2.40 -7.05 2.86
C MET A 119 3.69 -6.88 2.04
N MET A 120 4.55 -5.94 2.42
CA MET A 120 5.86 -5.78 1.77
C MET A 120 6.76 -6.99 1.99
N TYR A 121 6.74 -7.59 3.19
CA TYR A 121 7.46 -8.84 3.44
C TYR A 121 6.97 -9.97 2.54
N GLU A 122 5.66 -10.13 2.39
CA GLU A 122 5.09 -11.17 1.53
C GLU A 122 5.52 -11.00 0.06
N ILE A 123 5.56 -9.75 -0.44
CA ILE A 123 6.09 -9.45 -1.78
C ILE A 123 7.54 -9.93 -1.90
N VAL A 124 8.38 -9.59 -0.92
CA VAL A 124 9.79 -9.99 -0.92
C VAL A 124 9.91 -11.51 -0.85
N ARG A 125 9.16 -12.16 0.05
CA ARG A 125 9.17 -13.61 0.23
C ARG A 125 8.87 -14.34 -1.07
N GLN A 126 7.87 -13.92 -1.81
CA GLN A 126 7.52 -14.56 -3.09
C GLN A 126 8.59 -14.37 -4.19
N ARG A 127 9.39 -13.30 -4.08
CA ARG A 127 10.45 -12.97 -5.05
C ARG A 127 11.80 -13.59 -4.71
N MET A 128 11.96 -14.14 -3.49
CA MET A 128 13.19 -14.82 -3.06
C MET A 128 13.38 -16.22 -3.63
N ASN A 129 12.37 -16.80 -4.28
CA ASN A 129 12.36 -18.17 -4.81
C ASN A 129 12.40 -18.19 -6.31
#